data_459ede9e7a7a3b9b2b02b6b2ca6c9c7b
#
_entry.id   459ede9e7a7a3b9b2b02b6b2ca6c9c7b
#
_cell.length_a   1.000
_cell.length_b   1.000
_cell.length_c   1.000
_cell.angle_alpha   90.00
_cell.angle_beta   90.00
_cell.angle_gamma   90.00
#
_symmetry.space_group_name_H-M   'P 1'
#
loop_
_entity.id
_entity.type
_entity.pdbx_description
1 polymer ?
#
loop_
_entity_poly.entity_id
_entity_poly.type
_entity_poly.pdbx_seq_one_letter_code
_entity_poly.pdbx_strand_id
1 'polypeptide(L)'
;MNGSSLPMRFWHELGRQLRNPTGRRGRWVGQLMSVVNQRPNLLAIEALQIAQADSILELGVGSGWALEKLAGTAKVGRIWGIDQSTDMLLLAARRNRLATQQGRVSLAQARFEALPFSGAFFDRILAVNVAYFFERDGRDFREARRVLRPGGRMIIYVSDRATLAAWPFAGEDTHRSYDRDELIAAISSGGFAKDEIAVATVRLPLGVSGLLATVIKQPWRVFRS
;
A
#
# COMPACT_ATOMS: atom_id res chain seq x y z
N MET A 1 28.37 -12.41 -27.35
CA MET A 1 27.04 -12.88 -26.89
C MET A 1 26.19 -11.63 -26.67
N ASN A 2 25.35 -11.29 -27.67
CA ASN A 2 24.52 -10.10 -27.66
C ASN A 2 23.33 -10.33 -26.69
N GLY A 3 23.42 -9.80 -25.50
CA GLY A 3 22.27 -9.68 -24.62
C GLY A 3 21.29 -8.68 -25.25
N SER A 4 20.20 -9.16 -25.83
CA SER A 4 19.12 -8.33 -26.36
C SER A 4 18.46 -7.59 -25.18
N SER A 5 18.91 -6.35 -24.93
CA SER A 5 18.20 -5.45 -24.03
C SER A 5 16.81 -5.21 -24.61
N LEU A 6 15.77 -5.56 -23.84
CA LEU A 6 14.39 -5.28 -24.22
C LEU A 6 14.25 -3.77 -24.52
N PRO A 7 13.47 -3.36 -25.53
CA PRO A 7 13.36 -1.97 -25.92
C PRO A 7 12.78 -1.13 -24.79
N MET A 8 13.23 0.11 -24.64
CA MET A 8 12.80 1.04 -23.58
C MET A 8 11.27 1.18 -23.51
N ARG A 9 10.58 1.12 -24.64
CA ARG A 9 9.10 1.08 -24.72
C ARG A 9 8.47 -0.07 -23.92
N PHE A 10 9.14 -1.23 -23.86
CA PHE A 10 8.65 -2.37 -23.07
C PHE A 10 8.68 -2.06 -21.56
N TRP A 11 9.76 -1.47 -21.08
CA TRP A 11 9.91 -1.11 -19.68
C TRP A 11 8.95 0.00 -19.24
N HIS A 12 8.74 1.00 -20.09
CA HIS A 12 7.72 2.03 -19.86
C HIS A 12 6.29 1.46 -19.77
N GLU A 13 5.96 0.54 -20.69
CA GLU A 13 4.65 -0.11 -20.66
C GLU A 13 4.48 -0.96 -19.39
N LEU A 14 5.53 -1.70 -18.99
CA LEU A 14 5.50 -2.47 -17.74
C LEU A 14 5.32 -1.56 -16.52
N GLY A 15 6.04 -0.44 -16.44
CA GLY A 15 5.89 0.57 -15.38
C GLY A 15 4.46 1.10 -15.30
N ARG A 16 3.86 1.41 -16.46
CA ARG A 16 2.47 1.86 -16.55
C ARG A 16 1.48 0.79 -16.08
N GLN A 17 1.71 -0.48 -16.46
CA GLN A 17 0.90 -1.61 -16.01
C GLN A 17 1.06 -1.89 -14.51
N LEU A 18 2.18 -1.54 -13.91
CA LEU A 18 2.37 -1.63 -12.46
C LEU A 18 1.58 -0.55 -11.72
N ARG A 19 1.46 0.65 -12.30
CA ARG A 19 0.70 1.76 -11.72
C ARG A 19 -0.82 1.53 -11.78
N ASN A 20 -1.31 1.08 -12.93
CA ASN A 20 -2.73 0.81 -13.14
C ASN A 20 -2.90 -0.39 -14.07
N PRO A 21 -2.85 -1.62 -13.54
CA PRO A 21 -2.93 -2.84 -14.33
C PRO A 21 -4.28 -2.94 -15.05
N THR A 22 -4.24 -3.11 -16.38
CA THR A 22 -5.45 -3.25 -17.20
C THR A 22 -5.35 -4.41 -18.19
N GLY A 23 -6.48 -5.06 -18.46
CA GLY A 23 -6.60 -6.15 -19.41
C GLY A 23 -5.82 -7.42 -19.01
N ARG A 24 -5.65 -8.34 -19.96
CA ARG A 24 -4.99 -9.64 -19.70
C ARG A 24 -3.53 -9.49 -19.22
N ARG A 25 -2.78 -8.55 -19.79
CA ARG A 25 -1.39 -8.28 -19.41
C ARG A 25 -1.28 -7.72 -17.99
N GLY A 26 -2.15 -6.77 -17.62
CA GLY A 26 -2.22 -6.23 -16.27
C GLY A 26 -2.52 -7.30 -15.23
N ARG A 27 -3.42 -8.25 -15.51
CA ARG A 27 -3.70 -9.38 -14.61
C ARG A 27 -2.48 -10.27 -14.38
N TRP A 28 -1.70 -10.57 -15.42
CA TRP A 28 -0.45 -11.32 -15.30
C TRP A 28 0.58 -10.58 -14.45
N VAL A 29 0.77 -9.29 -14.70
CA VAL A 29 1.68 -8.44 -13.91
C VAL A 29 1.23 -8.40 -12.44
N GLY A 30 -0.05 -8.22 -12.16
CA GLY A 30 -0.61 -8.22 -10.80
C GLY A 30 -0.40 -9.55 -10.07
N GLN A 31 -0.52 -10.69 -10.77
CA GLN A 31 -0.26 -12.01 -10.18
C GLN A 31 1.24 -12.21 -9.87
N LEU A 32 2.13 -11.83 -10.78
CA LEU A 32 3.57 -11.91 -10.56
C LEU A 32 3.99 -11.04 -9.37
N MET A 33 3.51 -9.80 -9.31
CA MET A 33 3.77 -8.90 -8.19
C MET A 33 3.22 -9.45 -6.86
N SER A 34 2.12 -10.18 -6.90
CA SER A 34 1.57 -10.85 -5.71
C SER A 34 2.57 -11.82 -5.08
N VAL A 35 3.35 -12.55 -5.88
CA VAL A 35 4.39 -13.48 -5.38
C VAL A 35 5.58 -12.69 -4.82
N VAL A 36 6.07 -11.70 -5.55
CA VAL A 36 7.20 -10.87 -5.14
C VAL A 36 6.90 -10.11 -3.83
N ASN A 37 5.66 -9.66 -3.68
CA ASN A 37 5.23 -8.86 -2.54
C ASN A 37 4.82 -9.67 -1.31
N GLN A 38 4.90 -11.01 -1.31
CA GLN A 38 4.48 -11.83 -0.16
C GLN A 38 5.24 -11.49 1.12
N ARG A 39 6.56 -11.43 1.06
CA ARG A 39 7.40 -11.09 2.24
C ARG A 39 7.16 -9.68 2.73
N PRO A 40 7.20 -8.62 1.89
CA PRO A 40 6.77 -7.28 2.27
C PRO A 40 5.41 -7.24 2.95
N ASN A 41 4.42 -7.89 2.37
CA ASN A 41 3.06 -7.94 2.93
C ASN A 41 3.02 -8.59 4.31
N LEU A 42 3.69 -9.74 4.51
CA LEU A 42 3.73 -10.40 5.81
C LEU A 42 4.34 -9.51 6.89
N LEU A 43 5.49 -8.88 6.61
CA LEU A 43 6.15 -7.95 7.53
C LEU A 43 5.26 -6.75 7.86
N ALA A 44 4.60 -6.19 6.85
CA ALA A 44 3.71 -5.05 7.04
C ALA A 44 2.45 -5.44 7.85
N ILE A 45 1.86 -6.62 7.61
CA ILE A 45 0.71 -7.14 8.37
C ILE A 45 1.10 -7.39 9.83
N GLU A 46 2.27 -7.97 10.08
CA GLU A 46 2.79 -8.16 11.45
C GLU A 46 2.97 -6.82 12.17
N ALA A 47 3.56 -5.83 11.50
CA ALA A 47 3.77 -4.50 12.04
C ALA A 47 2.46 -3.73 12.32
N LEU A 48 1.35 -4.08 11.66
CA LEU A 48 0.03 -3.49 11.92
C LEU A 48 -0.49 -3.76 13.33
N GLN A 49 -0.06 -4.86 13.98
CA GLN A 49 -0.53 -5.26 15.31
C GLN A 49 -2.07 -5.29 15.39
N ILE A 50 -2.66 -6.10 14.53
CA ILE A 50 -4.11 -6.18 14.32
C ILE A 50 -4.81 -6.79 15.53
N ALA A 51 -5.82 -6.13 16.06
CA ALA A 51 -6.78 -6.71 17.00
C ALA A 51 -7.94 -7.39 16.23
N GLN A 52 -8.61 -8.36 16.86
CA GLN A 52 -9.64 -9.17 16.19
C GLN A 52 -10.82 -8.37 15.64
N ALA A 53 -11.15 -7.25 16.28
CA ALA A 53 -12.29 -6.40 15.94
C ALA A 53 -11.91 -5.14 15.14
N ASP A 54 -10.64 -4.98 14.73
CA ASP A 54 -10.19 -3.80 14.02
C ASP A 54 -10.91 -3.62 12.68
N SER A 55 -11.24 -2.37 12.38
CA SER A 55 -11.63 -1.91 11.05
C SER A 55 -10.36 -1.60 10.26
N ILE A 56 -10.12 -2.33 9.17
CA ILE A 56 -8.85 -2.28 8.43
C ILE A 56 -9.09 -1.76 7.02
N LEU A 57 -8.24 -0.86 6.54
CA LEU A 57 -8.18 -0.42 5.14
C LEU A 57 -6.88 -0.87 4.50
N GLU A 58 -6.97 -1.52 3.34
CA GLU A 58 -5.83 -1.73 2.44
C GLU A 58 -5.92 -0.79 1.25
N LEU A 59 -4.88 0.01 1.02
CA LEU A 59 -4.71 0.87 -0.14
C LEU A 59 -3.87 0.15 -1.20
N GLY A 60 -4.41 0.01 -2.43
CA GLY A 60 -3.75 -0.71 -3.51
C GLY A 60 -3.77 -2.22 -3.33
N VAL A 61 -4.98 -2.81 -3.31
CA VAL A 61 -5.16 -4.24 -2.99
C VAL A 61 -4.53 -5.20 -4.00
N GLY A 62 -4.26 -4.75 -5.23
CA GLY A 62 -3.73 -5.59 -6.28
C GLY A 62 -4.54 -6.88 -6.45
N SER A 63 -3.89 -8.04 -6.39
CA SER A 63 -4.57 -9.34 -6.51
C SER A 63 -5.34 -9.79 -5.26
N GLY A 64 -5.38 -8.98 -4.18
CA GLY A 64 -6.10 -9.28 -2.94
C GLY A 64 -5.43 -10.30 -2.03
N TRP A 65 -4.12 -10.53 -2.18
CA TRP A 65 -3.41 -11.49 -1.34
C TRP A 65 -3.31 -11.05 0.12
N ALA A 66 -3.02 -9.77 0.36
CA ALA A 66 -2.95 -9.25 1.72
C ALA A 66 -4.32 -9.20 2.38
N LEU A 67 -5.39 -8.85 1.64
CA LEU A 67 -6.78 -8.92 2.14
C LEU A 67 -7.12 -10.32 2.69
N GLU A 68 -6.71 -11.39 1.99
CA GLU A 68 -6.93 -12.77 2.44
C GLU A 68 -6.27 -13.03 3.80
N LYS A 69 -5.03 -12.54 4.00
CA LYS A 69 -4.30 -12.66 5.27
C LYS A 69 -4.93 -11.81 6.37
N LEU A 70 -5.29 -10.56 6.05
CA LEU A 70 -5.99 -9.66 6.97
C LEU A 70 -7.32 -10.28 7.45
N ALA A 71 -8.11 -10.87 6.54
CA ALA A 71 -9.36 -11.55 6.87
C ALA A 71 -9.15 -12.80 7.75
N GLY A 72 -7.99 -13.44 7.65
CA GLY A 72 -7.60 -14.55 8.52
C GLY A 72 -7.23 -14.09 9.93
N THR A 73 -6.75 -12.86 10.09
CA THR A 73 -6.28 -12.30 11.37
C THR A 73 -7.40 -11.56 12.11
N ALA A 74 -8.10 -10.64 11.46
CA ALA A 74 -9.21 -9.89 12.04
C ALA A 74 -10.53 -10.68 11.90
N LYS A 75 -10.73 -11.67 12.77
CA LYS A 75 -11.85 -12.63 12.65
C LYS A 75 -13.23 -12.01 12.84
N VAL A 76 -13.34 -10.94 13.61
CA VAL A 76 -14.58 -10.22 13.93
C VAL A 76 -14.63 -8.85 13.25
N GLY A 77 -13.47 -8.32 12.91
CA GLY A 77 -13.31 -7.03 12.24
C GLY A 77 -13.78 -7.03 10.80
N ARG A 78 -13.87 -5.84 10.23
CA ARG A 78 -14.20 -5.63 8.82
C ARG A 78 -13.01 -5.06 8.07
N ILE A 79 -12.84 -5.49 6.83
CA ILE A 79 -11.72 -5.10 5.98
C ILE A 79 -12.26 -4.46 4.72
N TRP A 80 -11.69 -3.32 4.37
CA TRP A 80 -11.96 -2.62 3.11
C TRP A 80 -10.70 -2.61 2.28
N GLY A 81 -10.89 -2.90 1.00
CA GLY A 81 -9.83 -2.82 0.01
C GLY A 81 -10.15 -1.79 -1.06
N ILE A 82 -9.21 -0.88 -1.33
CA ILE A 82 -9.32 0.14 -2.37
C ILE A 82 -8.25 -0.11 -3.42
N ASP A 83 -8.66 -0.02 -4.69
CA ASP A 83 -7.76 0.01 -5.84
C ASP A 83 -8.33 0.93 -6.92
N GLN A 84 -7.45 1.49 -7.75
CA GLN A 84 -7.86 2.29 -8.91
C GLN A 84 -8.19 1.40 -10.11
N SER A 85 -7.64 0.18 -10.16
CA SER A 85 -7.83 -0.78 -11.23
C SER A 85 -9.01 -1.71 -10.99
N THR A 86 -10.02 -1.63 -11.85
CA THR A 86 -11.15 -2.58 -11.86
C THR A 86 -10.68 -4.02 -12.05
N ASP A 87 -9.67 -4.28 -12.88
CA ASP A 87 -9.12 -5.61 -13.10
C ASP A 87 -8.51 -6.20 -11.81
N MET A 88 -7.83 -5.37 -11.01
CA MET A 88 -7.29 -5.79 -9.70
C MET A 88 -8.41 -6.07 -8.71
N LEU A 89 -9.42 -5.23 -8.64
CA LEU A 89 -10.58 -5.45 -7.79
C LEU A 89 -11.31 -6.75 -8.14
N LEU A 90 -11.44 -7.09 -9.43
CA LEU A 90 -12.02 -8.37 -9.87
C LEU A 90 -11.17 -9.57 -9.43
N LEU A 91 -9.83 -9.47 -9.49
CA LEU A 91 -8.94 -10.52 -8.99
C LEU A 91 -9.05 -10.65 -7.46
N ALA A 92 -9.04 -9.52 -6.75
CA ALA A 92 -9.18 -9.48 -5.30
C ALA A 92 -10.53 -10.06 -4.84
N ALA A 93 -11.63 -9.72 -5.53
CA ALA A 93 -12.96 -10.26 -5.24
C ALA A 93 -13.03 -11.79 -5.42
N ARG A 94 -12.41 -12.32 -6.49
CA ARG A 94 -12.35 -13.77 -6.73
C ARG A 94 -11.57 -14.49 -5.63
N ARG A 95 -10.41 -13.96 -5.23
CA ARG A 95 -9.57 -14.53 -4.19
C ARG A 95 -10.25 -14.52 -2.83
N ASN A 96 -10.94 -13.43 -2.52
CA ASN A 96 -11.60 -13.20 -1.24
C ASN A 96 -13.10 -13.51 -1.24
N ARG A 97 -13.59 -14.33 -2.20
CA ARG A 97 -15.01 -14.56 -2.45
C ARG A 97 -15.79 -14.93 -1.17
N LEU A 98 -15.27 -15.86 -0.38
CA LEU A 98 -15.96 -16.30 0.85
C LEU A 98 -16.05 -15.17 1.89
N ALA A 99 -14.95 -14.46 2.13
CA ALA A 99 -14.93 -13.35 3.09
C ALA A 99 -15.83 -12.17 2.63
N THR A 100 -15.92 -11.94 1.31
CA THR A 100 -16.84 -10.94 0.72
C THR A 100 -18.30 -11.36 0.88
N GLN A 101 -18.64 -12.62 0.61
CA GLN A 101 -19.99 -13.16 0.80
C GLN A 101 -20.44 -13.11 2.27
N GLN A 102 -19.50 -13.26 3.20
CA GLN A 102 -19.73 -13.15 4.65
C GLN A 102 -19.81 -11.68 5.12
N GLY A 103 -19.65 -10.69 4.25
CA GLY A 103 -19.64 -9.25 4.61
C GLY A 103 -18.41 -8.81 5.40
N ARG A 104 -17.35 -9.64 5.49
CA ARG A 104 -16.11 -9.30 6.19
C ARG A 104 -15.12 -8.52 5.35
N VAL A 105 -15.14 -8.69 4.04
CA VAL A 105 -14.31 -7.96 3.08
C VAL A 105 -15.21 -7.17 2.15
N SER A 106 -14.94 -5.88 2.00
CA SER A 106 -15.58 -4.98 1.04
C SER A 106 -14.54 -4.39 0.11
N LEU A 107 -14.85 -4.30 -1.18
CA LEU A 107 -13.96 -3.75 -2.19
C LEU A 107 -14.61 -2.55 -2.85
N ALA A 108 -13.85 -1.50 -3.10
CA ALA A 108 -14.34 -0.34 -3.83
C ALA A 108 -13.26 0.24 -4.75
N GLN A 109 -13.68 0.73 -5.91
CA GLN A 109 -12.82 1.51 -6.77
C GLN A 109 -12.82 2.95 -6.31
N ALA A 110 -11.65 3.47 -5.96
CA ALA A 110 -11.49 4.88 -5.58
C ALA A 110 -10.05 5.34 -5.82
N ARG A 111 -9.89 6.65 -5.91
CA ARG A 111 -8.58 7.31 -5.88
C ARG A 111 -8.15 7.49 -4.43
N PHE A 112 -6.85 7.40 -4.17
CA PHE A 112 -6.34 7.44 -2.79
C PHE A 112 -6.45 8.85 -2.17
N GLU A 113 -6.45 9.89 -2.98
CA GLU A 113 -6.66 11.27 -2.54
C GLU A 113 -8.14 11.63 -2.28
N ALA A 114 -9.08 10.69 -2.48
CA ALA A 114 -10.51 10.90 -2.28
C ALA A 114 -11.18 9.59 -1.83
N LEU A 115 -10.92 9.20 -0.59
CA LEU A 115 -11.42 7.94 -0.03
C LEU A 115 -12.91 8.07 0.35
N PRO A 116 -13.79 7.11 -0.06
CA PRO A 116 -15.23 7.18 0.14
C PRO A 116 -15.64 6.76 1.58
N PHE A 117 -14.93 7.27 2.58
CA PHE A 117 -15.17 6.95 3.98
C PHE A 117 -15.24 8.22 4.83
N SER A 118 -15.99 8.15 5.92
CA SER A 118 -16.00 9.20 6.94
C SER A 118 -14.65 9.32 7.64
N GLY A 119 -14.40 10.46 8.28
CA GLY A 119 -13.20 10.64 9.10
C GLY A 119 -13.19 9.68 10.29
N ALA A 120 -12.00 9.30 10.76
CA ALA A 120 -11.78 8.42 11.90
C ALA A 120 -12.58 7.10 11.81
N PHE A 121 -12.55 6.45 10.67
CA PHE A 121 -13.29 5.22 10.42
C PHE A 121 -12.45 3.95 10.68
N PHE A 122 -11.14 3.98 10.38
CA PHE A 122 -10.27 2.81 10.43
C PHE A 122 -9.35 2.80 11.65
N ASP A 123 -9.17 1.63 12.24
CA ASP A 123 -8.18 1.39 13.29
C ASP A 123 -6.79 1.12 12.68
N ARG A 124 -6.77 0.50 11.49
CA ARG A 124 -5.54 0.11 10.78
C ARG A 124 -5.61 0.48 9.31
N ILE A 125 -4.48 0.95 8.76
CA ILE A 125 -4.31 1.18 7.33
C ILE A 125 -3.04 0.46 6.86
N LEU A 126 -3.13 -0.28 5.76
CA LEU A 126 -2.02 -0.96 5.09
C LEU A 126 -1.80 -0.37 3.70
N ALA A 127 -0.54 -0.07 3.36
CA ALA A 127 -0.13 0.38 2.03
C ALA A 127 1.21 -0.28 1.65
N VAL A 128 1.20 -1.32 0.82
CA VAL A 128 2.39 -2.07 0.43
C VAL A 128 2.68 -1.87 -1.05
N ASN A 129 3.83 -1.29 -1.36
CA ASN A 129 4.28 -1.01 -2.73
C ASN A 129 3.27 -0.20 -3.58
N VAL A 130 2.52 0.69 -2.95
CA VAL A 130 1.55 1.57 -3.60
C VAL A 130 1.91 3.05 -3.47
N ALA A 131 2.65 3.44 -2.43
CA ALA A 131 2.98 4.85 -2.18
C ALA A 131 3.87 5.49 -3.28
N TYR A 132 4.46 4.71 -4.17
CA TYR A 132 5.13 5.20 -5.38
C TYR A 132 4.22 6.02 -6.29
N PHE A 133 2.91 5.75 -6.23
CA PHE A 133 1.87 6.31 -7.11
C PHE A 133 1.09 7.43 -6.43
N PHE A 134 1.43 7.75 -5.18
CA PHE A 134 0.81 8.84 -4.44
C PHE A 134 1.24 10.21 -4.99
N GLU A 135 0.36 11.17 -4.91
CA GLU A 135 0.60 12.52 -5.38
C GLU A 135 1.67 13.22 -4.54
N ARG A 136 2.46 14.09 -5.19
CA ARG A 136 3.61 14.76 -4.56
C ARG A 136 3.21 15.76 -3.47
N ASP A 137 1.98 16.29 -3.53
CA ASP A 137 1.45 17.28 -2.59
C ASP A 137 0.90 16.68 -1.28
N GLY A 138 1.04 15.37 -1.08
CA GLY A 138 0.67 14.67 0.13
C GLY A 138 -0.83 14.46 0.35
N ARG A 139 -1.67 14.72 -0.69
CA ARG A 139 -3.14 14.57 -0.56
C ARG A 139 -3.56 13.15 -0.21
N ASP A 140 -2.88 12.12 -0.72
CA ASP A 140 -3.17 10.72 -0.41
C ASP A 140 -2.89 10.41 1.07
N PHE A 141 -1.77 10.90 1.61
CA PHE A 141 -1.47 10.76 3.04
C PHE A 141 -2.43 11.58 3.91
N ARG A 142 -2.91 12.73 3.42
CA ARG A 142 -3.92 13.53 4.12
C ARG A 142 -5.24 12.80 4.21
N GLU A 143 -5.68 12.12 3.15
CA GLU A 143 -6.86 11.29 3.16
C GLU A 143 -6.69 10.06 4.07
N ALA A 144 -5.54 9.38 4.01
CA ALA A 144 -5.23 8.30 4.94
C ALA A 144 -5.29 8.78 6.40
N ARG A 145 -4.71 9.96 6.70
CA ARG A 145 -4.81 10.57 8.03
C ARG A 145 -6.24 10.90 8.42
N ARG A 146 -7.05 11.42 7.51
CA ARG A 146 -8.45 11.78 7.75
C ARG A 146 -9.26 10.56 8.18
N VAL A 147 -9.12 9.45 7.46
CA VAL A 147 -9.91 8.23 7.71
C VAL A 147 -9.35 7.37 8.85
N LEU A 148 -8.08 7.55 9.24
CA LEU A 148 -7.47 6.86 10.37
C LEU A 148 -7.96 7.45 11.69
N ARG A 149 -8.36 6.60 12.62
CA ARG A 149 -8.76 7.00 13.99
C ARG A 149 -7.59 7.60 14.77
N PRO A 150 -7.83 8.48 15.74
CA PRO A 150 -6.85 8.80 16.76
C PRO A 150 -6.41 7.51 17.49
N GLY A 151 -5.10 7.32 17.68
CA GLY A 151 -4.52 6.07 18.19
C GLY A 151 -4.41 4.96 17.13
N GLY A 152 -4.98 5.16 15.94
CA GLY A 152 -4.89 4.21 14.84
C GLY A 152 -3.47 4.11 14.27
N ARG A 153 -3.19 2.99 13.61
CA ARG A 153 -1.88 2.67 13.05
C ARG A 153 -1.95 2.50 11.54
N MET A 154 -1.04 3.15 10.83
CA MET A 154 -0.82 2.94 9.41
C MET A 154 0.56 2.34 9.18
N ILE A 155 0.65 1.31 8.35
CA ILE A 155 1.91 0.72 7.89
C ILE A 155 2.04 0.94 6.40
N ILE A 156 3.21 1.46 6.01
CA ILE A 156 3.59 1.66 4.62
C ILE A 156 4.87 0.87 4.38
N TYR A 157 4.88 0.06 3.34
CA TYR A 157 6.10 -0.56 2.84
C TYR A 157 6.36 -0.09 1.41
N VAL A 158 7.60 0.29 1.14
CA VAL A 158 8.11 0.57 -0.21
C VAL A 158 9.49 -0.06 -0.36
N SER A 159 9.81 -0.60 -1.55
CA SER A 159 11.21 -0.88 -1.89
C SER A 159 11.97 0.45 -1.90
N ASP A 160 13.19 0.46 -1.36
CA ASP A 160 13.96 1.69 -1.30
C ASP A 160 14.48 2.13 -2.69
N ARG A 161 14.99 3.36 -2.76
CA ARG A 161 15.50 3.94 -4.00
C ARG A 161 16.58 3.08 -4.65
N ALA A 162 17.50 2.51 -3.86
CA ALA A 162 18.60 1.71 -4.38
C ALA A 162 18.08 0.42 -5.05
N THR A 163 17.10 -0.23 -4.43
CA THR A 163 16.43 -1.40 -5.00
C THR A 163 15.66 -1.04 -6.28
N LEU A 164 14.88 0.05 -6.26
CA LEU A 164 14.12 0.49 -7.44
C LEU A 164 15.02 0.89 -8.60
N ALA A 165 16.15 1.54 -8.35
CA ALA A 165 17.10 1.93 -9.38
C ALA A 165 17.69 0.73 -10.14
N ALA A 166 17.71 -0.45 -9.53
CA ALA A 166 18.12 -1.70 -10.19
C ALA A 166 17.03 -2.29 -11.10
N TRP A 167 15.80 -1.76 -11.06
CA TRP A 167 14.66 -2.28 -11.83
C TRP A 167 14.37 -1.39 -13.05
N PRO A 168 14.55 -1.89 -14.28
CA PRO A 168 14.44 -1.08 -15.51
C PRO A 168 13.05 -0.45 -15.74
N PHE A 169 11.99 -0.98 -15.08
CA PHE A 169 10.62 -0.49 -15.20
C PHE A 169 10.27 0.60 -14.17
N ALA A 170 11.13 0.84 -13.18
CA ALA A 170 10.90 1.81 -12.11
C ALA A 170 11.57 3.14 -12.46
N GLY A 171 11.19 3.74 -13.60
CA GLY A 171 11.65 5.05 -14.00
C GLY A 171 10.98 6.18 -13.21
N GLU A 172 11.61 7.36 -13.15
CA GLU A 172 11.10 8.54 -12.44
C GLU A 172 9.71 9.00 -12.94
N ASP A 173 9.39 8.74 -14.20
CA ASP A 173 8.09 9.06 -14.82
C ASP A 173 6.96 8.15 -14.34
N THR A 174 7.28 6.97 -13.81
CA THR A 174 6.29 5.94 -13.45
C THR A 174 6.22 5.67 -11.96
N HIS A 175 7.33 5.85 -11.24
CA HIS A 175 7.46 5.54 -9.83
C HIS A 175 8.19 6.65 -9.09
N ARG A 176 7.59 7.15 -8.00
CA ARG A 176 8.32 7.97 -7.03
C ARG A 176 9.19 7.05 -6.19
N SER A 177 10.51 7.22 -6.23
CA SER A 177 11.41 6.50 -5.33
C SER A 177 11.56 7.23 -4.00
N TYR A 178 11.87 6.48 -2.95
CA TYR A 178 12.05 7.03 -1.63
C TYR A 178 13.36 6.55 -1.01
N ASP A 179 14.07 7.46 -0.37
CA ASP A 179 14.92 7.17 0.76
C ASP A 179 14.14 7.38 2.08
N ARG A 180 14.80 7.17 3.21
CA ARG A 180 14.17 7.26 4.54
C ARG A 180 13.59 8.66 4.80
N ASP A 181 14.35 9.69 4.54
CA ASP A 181 13.98 11.07 4.87
C ASP A 181 12.88 11.58 3.93
N GLU A 182 12.93 11.20 2.68
CA GLU A 182 11.88 11.50 1.70
C GLU A 182 10.56 10.80 2.02
N LEU A 183 10.60 9.56 2.51
CA LEU A 183 9.37 8.88 2.94
C LEU A 183 8.77 9.58 4.16
N ILE A 184 9.59 9.97 5.13
CA ILE A 184 9.14 10.76 6.29
C ILE A 184 8.55 12.09 5.84
N ALA A 185 9.24 12.83 4.93
CA ALA A 185 8.75 14.10 4.41
C ALA A 185 7.42 13.95 3.65
N ALA A 186 7.28 12.89 2.84
CA ALA A 186 6.04 12.61 2.11
C ALA A 186 4.88 12.30 3.05
N ILE A 187 5.09 11.49 4.09
CA ILE A 187 4.06 11.20 5.10
C ILE A 187 3.70 12.47 5.87
N SER A 188 4.71 13.27 6.24
CA SER A 188 4.50 14.52 6.98
C SER A 188 3.74 15.56 6.16
N SER A 189 3.89 15.59 4.82
CA SER A 189 3.12 16.49 3.94
C SER A 189 1.61 16.20 3.97
N GLY A 190 1.22 15.00 4.38
CA GLY A 190 -0.16 14.62 4.67
C GLY A 190 -0.67 15.06 6.06
N GLY A 191 0.15 15.76 6.84
CA GLY A 191 -0.21 16.31 8.15
C GLY A 191 0.13 15.41 9.34
N PHE A 192 0.85 14.30 9.14
CA PHE A 192 1.41 13.53 10.24
C PHE A 192 2.63 14.25 10.83
N ALA A 193 2.72 14.34 12.15
CA ALA A 193 3.88 14.89 12.81
C ALA A 193 5.07 13.91 12.73
N LYS A 194 6.30 14.42 12.77
CA LYS A 194 7.49 13.56 12.66
C LYS A 194 7.60 12.54 13.80
N ASP A 195 7.14 12.87 14.99
CA ASP A 195 7.09 12.00 16.16
C ASP A 195 6.00 10.90 16.06
N GLU A 196 5.07 11.02 15.12
CA GLU A 196 4.11 9.98 14.75
C GLU A 196 4.70 8.93 13.80
N ILE A 197 5.91 9.16 13.22
CA ILE A 197 6.47 8.38 12.12
C ILE A 197 7.77 7.70 12.54
N ALA A 198 7.80 6.39 12.47
CA ALA A 198 9.02 5.59 12.60
C ALA A 198 9.29 4.82 11.31
N VAL A 199 10.50 4.94 10.74
CA VAL A 199 10.88 4.22 9.52
C VAL A 199 12.05 3.28 9.83
N ALA A 200 11.89 2.01 9.48
CA ALA A 200 12.91 0.98 9.56
C ALA A 200 13.32 0.51 8.16
N THR A 201 14.60 0.25 7.96
CA THR A 201 15.09 -0.43 6.76
C THR A 201 14.92 -1.94 6.93
N VAL A 202 14.29 -2.58 5.96
CA VAL A 202 14.06 -4.03 5.91
C VAL A 202 14.90 -4.62 4.79
N ARG A 203 15.70 -5.63 5.11
CA ARG A 203 16.47 -6.40 4.14
C ARG A 203 15.72 -7.69 3.80
N LEU A 204 15.49 -7.91 2.51
CA LEU A 204 14.85 -9.10 1.98
C LEU A 204 15.87 -9.96 1.23
N PRO A 205 15.56 -11.24 0.93
CA PRO A 205 16.40 -12.08 0.09
C PRO A 205 16.73 -11.43 -1.26
N LEU A 206 17.77 -11.89 -1.92
CA LEU A 206 18.24 -11.45 -3.24
C LEU A 206 18.70 -9.98 -3.29
N GLY A 207 19.16 -9.44 -2.15
CA GLY A 207 19.70 -8.08 -2.11
C GLY A 207 18.63 -6.97 -2.20
N VAL A 208 17.36 -7.33 -2.12
CA VAL A 208 16.26 -6.35 -2.09
C VAL A 208 16.21 -5.70 -0.72
N SER A 209 16.15 -4.38 -0.67
CA SER A 209 15.89 -3.63 0.56
C SER A 209 14.64 -2.75 0.40
N GLY A 210 14.03 -2.44 1.52
CA GLY A 210 12.83 -1.60 1.56
C GLY A 210 12.73 -0.81 2.85
N LEU A 211 11.79 0.11 2.86
CA LEU A 211 11.46 0.97 3.98
C LEU A 211 10.10 0.57 4.53
N LEU A 212 10.04 0.26 5.81
CA LEU A 212 8.81 0.00 6.54
C LEU A 212 8.53 1.19 7.46
N ALA A 213 7.56 2.00 7.11
CA ALA A 213 7.10 3.09 7.95
C ALA A 213 5.93 2.64 8.82
N THR A 214 6.09 2.86 10.13
CA THR A 214 5.01 2.76 11.12
C THR A 214 4.57 4.17 11.49
N VAL A 215 3.30 4.46 11.28
CA VAL A 215 2.70 5.76 11.61
C VAL A 215 1.59 5.53 12.62
N ILE A 216 1.66 6.23 13.77
CA ILE A 216 0.62 6.17 14.82
C ILE A 216 0.03 7.56 14.96
N LYS A 217 -1.24 7.71 14.52
CA LYS A 217 -1.94 8.98 14.64
C LYS A 217 -2.20 9.30 16.10
N GLN A 218 -1.54 10.36 16.59
CA GLN A 218 -1.74 10.81 17.97
C GLN A 218 -3.21 11.18 18.22
N PRO A 219 -3.73 10.90 19.42
CA PRO A 219 -4.99 11.49 19.88
C PRO A 219 -4.91 13.00 19.81
N TRP A 220 -6.04 13.66 19.62
CA TRP A 220 -6.10 15.13 19.69
C TRP A 220 -5.38 15.62 20.93
N ARG A 221 -4.29 16.36 20.78
CA ARG A 221 -3.70 17.08 21.92
C ARG A 221 -4.68 18.15 22.32
N VAL A 222 -5.43 17.90 23.40
CA VAL A 222 -6.16 18.97 24.08
C VAL A 222 -5.07 19.86 24.70
N PHE A 223 -4.79 20.99 24.06
CA PHE A 223 -4.02 22.04 24.73
C PHE A 223 -4.84 22.45 25.94
N ARG A 224 -4.46 21.99 27.13
CA ARG A 224 -4.93 22.59 28.38
C ARG A 224 -4.27 23.96 28.43
N SER A 225 -5.07 25.00 28.16
CA SER A 225 -4.77 26.40 28.43
C SER A 225 -4.59 26.62 29.93
#